data_f76177a1021fcd4a98ae62ae7a54355e
#
_entry.id   f76177a1021fcd4a98ae62ae7a54355e
#
_cell.length_a   1.000
_cell.length_b   1.000
_cell.length_c   1.000
_cell.angle_alpha   90.00
_cell.angle_beta   90.00
_cell.angle_gamma   90.00
#
_symmetry.space_group_name_H-M   'P 1'
#
loop_
_entity.id
_entity.type
_entity.pdbx_description
1 polymer ?
#
loop_
_entity_poly.entity_id
_entity_poly.type
_entity_poly.pdbx_seq_one_letter_code
_entity_poly.pdbx_strand_id
1 'polypeptide(L)'
;MFDTSERPVVLIWEVTQACELACDHCRADAGRGRHPDELTTAEGKRLLDEAATEFGEGQVVVLSGGDPLKRPDLPELIDYGTDRGLRLSLTPSGTQSLSPDRVRALADAGLSRMALSFDGGSPETHDGFRGESGSFADTVRAAEAAREADISLQINTTVCGETVDDLPAIRDLVEDLGAIRWSVFFLVPVGRGATLDPVPPMQADAVMEWLARVEDDAAFAVKTTEAPQYRRVKQQVEPPADAARDDGGDSPSSGGTTGPPPGVTGEDTGGPPPGGADGDSAGPPSGVVTGRPSVLAGDGFAFVSHTGEMYPSGFLPKSAGTVRESSVADLYRESPLFTALRDRGELHGKCGACEFRTVCGGSRSRAYAATGDPLAADPLCPYEPDGWDGDGATGDLVADD
;
A
#
# COMPACT_ATOMS: atom_id res chain seq x y z
N MET A 1 -2.60 -3.58 -21.94
CA MET A 1 -1.81 -3.88 -20.72
C MET A 1 -1.47 -2.55 -20.09
N PHE A 2 -1.59 -2.39 -18.77
CA PHE A 2 -1.23 -1.14 -18.09
C PHE A 2 0.30 -0.97 -18.12
N ASP A 3 0.77 0.17 -18.62
CA ASP A 3 2.20 0.45 -18.75
C ASP A 3 2.63 1.40 -17.61
N THR A 4 3.41 0.88 -16.68
CA THR A 4 3.95 1.65 -15.55
C THR A 4 5.11 2.57 -15.93
N SER A 5 5.63 2.50 -17.15
CA SER A 5 6.60 3.48 -17.64
C SER A 5 5.93 4.79 -18.06
N GLU A 6 4.68 4.72 -18.51
CA GLU A 6 3.91 5.86 -19.01
C GLU A 6 3.12 6.59 -17.92
N ARG A 7 2.58 5.83 -16.93
CA ARG A 7 1.81 6.42 -15.84
C ARG A 7 1.87 5.58 -14.56
N PRO A 8 1.81 6.23 -13.38
CA PRO A 8 1.73 5.50 -12.12
C PRO A 8 0.36 4.85 -11.95
N VAL A 9 0.33 3.70 -11.27
CA VAL A 9 -0.93 3.10 -10.77
C VAL A 9 -1.52 4.00 -9.69
N VAL A 10 -0.64 4.60 -8.86
CA VAL A 10 -1.02 5.48 -7.76
C VAL A 10 -0.06 6.67 -7.72
N LEU A 11 -0.62 7.87 -7.75
CA LEU A 11 0.06 9.12 -7.42
C LEU A 11 -0.36 9.52 -6.01
N ILE A 12 0.60 9.65 -5.08
CA ILE A 12 0.33 10.20 -3.76
C ILE A 12 0.77 11.66 -3.74
N TRP A 13 -0.11 12.52 -3.23
CA TRP A 13 0.24 13.90 -2.90
C TRP A 13 0.11 14.10 -1.39
N GLU A 14 1.24 14.40 -0.75
CA GLU A 14 1.28 14.88 0.62
C GLU A 14 0.81 16.33 0.64
N VAL A 15 -0.46 16.54 0.91
CA VAL A 15 -1.08 17.87 0.77
C VAL A 15 -0.65 18.86 1.87
N THR A 16 -0.18 18.34 3.00
CA THR A 16 0.34 19.10 4.15
C THR A 16 1.20 18.21 5.03
N GLN A 17 2.14 18.81 5.75
CA GLN A 17 2.93 18.12 6.79
C GLN A 17 2.35 18.33 8.20
N ALA A 18 1.31 19.17 8.34
CA ALA A 18 0.67 19.41 9.64
C ALA A 18 -0.09 18.18 10.14
N CYS A 19 0.11 17.81 11.42
CA CYS A 19 -0.58 16.72 12.09
C CYS A 19 -0.70 17.00 13.59
N GLU A 20 -1.76 16.47 14.23
CA GLU A 20 -1.92 16.50 15.68
C GLU A 20 -1.29 15.30 16.38
N LEU A 21 -1.15 14.17 15.64
CA LEU A 21 -0.57 12.94 16.17
C LEU A 21 0.96 13.01 16.24
N ALA A 22 1.52 12.23 17.15
CA ALA A 22 2.96 12.09 17.34
C ALA A 22 3.44 10.64 17.14
N CYS A 23 2.88 9.94 16.14
CA CYS A 23 3.13 8.52 15.87
C CYS A 23 4.62 8.20 15.78
N ASP A 24 5.06 7.09 16.40
CA ASP A 24 6.45 6.66 16.46
C ASP A 24 7.03 6.31 15.08
N HIS A 25 6.20 5.78 14.18
CA HIS A 25 6.59 5.38 12.81
C HIS A 25 6.47 6.50 11.76
N CYS A 26 6.19 7.76 12.16
CA CYS A 26 5.89 8.82 11.19
C CYS A 26 7.07 9.11 10.25
N ARG A 27 6.91 8.74 8.96
CA ARG A 27 7.92 8.97 7.92
C ARG A 27 8.17 10.46 7.63
N ALA A 28 7.10 11.27 7.77
CA ALA A 28 7.13 12.70 7.43
C ALA A 28 7.70 13.57 8.56
N ASP A 29 7.95 12.98 9.74
CA ASP A 29 8.27 13.76 10.94
C ASP A 29 7.30 14.95 11.14
N ALA A 30 6.01 14.65 10.97
CA ALA A 30 4.94 15.65 10.94
C ALA A 30 4.87 16.44 12.26
N GLY A 31 4.64 17.73 12.13
CA GLY A 31 4.49 18.68 13.23
C GLY A 31 3.12 19.34 13.25
N ARG A 32 2.83 20.17 14.28
CA ARG A 32 1.50 20.79 14.45
C ARG A 32 1.19 21.90 13.44
N GLY A 33 2.21 22.49 12.83
CA GLY A 33 2.08 23.64 11.93
C GLY A 33 2.19 23.25 10.46
N ARG A 34 1.45 23.97 9.60
CA ARG A 34 1.63 23.86 8.16
C ARG A 34 2.96 24.46 7.72
N HIS A 35 3.62 23.87 6.75
CA HIS A 35 4.83 24.41 6.16
C HIS A 35 4.50 25.66 5.32
N PRO A 36 5.26 26.76 5.41
CA PRO A 36 4.96 28.00 4.67
C PRO A 36 5.01 27.81 3.14
N ASP A 37 5.83 26.89 2.66
CA ASP A 37 6.02 26.62 1.24
C ASP A 37 5.16 25.46 0.73
N GLU A 38 4.09 25.09 1.44
CA GLU A 38 3.13 24.10 0.91
C GLU A 38 2.56 24.58 -0.44
N LEU A 39 2.30 23.64 -1.35
CA LEU A 39 1.63 23.96 -2.61
C LEU A 39 0.33 24.70 -2.31
N THR A 40 0.15 25.87 -2.95
CA THR A 40 -1.09 26.65 -2.88
C THR A 40 -2.25 25.87 -3.50
N THR A 41 -3.49 26.31 -3.27
CA THR A 41 -4.67 25.74 -3.92
C THR A 41 -4.54 25.75 -5.45
N ALA A 42 -4.00 26.83 -6.02
CA ALA A 42 -3.80 26.94 -7.46
C ALA A 42 -2.75 25.96 -8.00
N GLU A 43 -1.63 25.77 -7.28
CA GLU A 43 -0.61 24.78 -7.63
C GLU A 43 -1.14 23.36 -7.48
N GLY A 44 -1.92 23.08 -6.42
CA GLY A 44 -2.58 21.79 -6.23
C GLY A 44 -3.57 21.46 -7.35
N LYS A 45 -4.40 22.43 -7.77
CA LYS A 45 -5.29 22.27 -8.92
C LYS A 45 -4.54 21.99 -10.21
N ARG A 46 -3.41 22.68 -10.44
CA ARG A 46 -2.55 22.41 -11.60
C ARG A 46 -2.00 20.98 -11.58
N LEU A 47 -1.53 20.50 -10.42
CA LEU A 47 -1.08 19.11 -10.27
C LEU A 47 -2.19 18.10 -10.60
N LEU A 48 -3.42 18.35 -10.14
CA LEU A 48 -4.59 17.52 -10.45
C LEU A 48 -4.97 17.58 -11.94
N ASP A 49 -4.90 18.77 -12.58
CA ASP A 49 -5.12 18.94 -14.03
C ASP A 49 -4.11 18.14 -14.84
N GLU A 50 -2.82 18.24 -14.49
CA GLU A 50 -1.76 17.49 -15.16
C GLU A 50 -1.94 15.98 -14.97
N ALA A 51 -2.27 15.53 -13.74
CA ALA A 51 -2.52 14.11 -13.47
C ALA A 51 -3.72 13.57 -14.30
N ALA A 52 -4.78 14.35 -14.43
CA ALA A 52 -5.95 13.96 -15.23
C ALA A 52 -5.64 13.93 -16.74
N THR A 53 -4.92 14.94 -17.25
CA THR A 53 -4.62 15.09 -18.67
C THR A 53 -3.57 14.08 -19.14
N GLU A 54 -2.50 13.91 -18.36
CA GLU A 54 -1.31 13.15 -18.74
C GLU A 54 -1.42 11.66 -18.40
N PHE A 55 -2.07 11.33 -17.27
CA PHE A 55 -2.24 9.95 -16.84
C PHE A 55 -3.63 9.40 -17.17
N GLY A 56 -4.56 10.27 -17.54
CA GLY A 56 -5.86 9.92 -18.06
C GLY A 56 -6.94 9.71 -17.00
N GLU A 57 -8.17 9.54 -17.47
CA GLU A 57 -9.35 9.31 -16.65
C GLU A 57 -9.18 8.07 -15.74
N GLY A 58 -9.70 8.18 -14.52
CA GLY A 58 -9.60 7.12 -13.51
C GLY A 58 -8.24 7.01 -12.84
N GLN A 59 -7.29 7.94 -13.09
CA GLN A 59 -6.02 7.96 -12.35
C GLN A 59 -6.30 8.08 -10.86
N VAL A 60 -5.71 7.18 -10.07
CA VAL A 60 -5.82 7.21 -8.61
C VAL A 60 -4.85 8.24 -8.05
N VAL A 61 -5.40 9.24 -7.36
CA VAL A 61 -4.63 10.22 -6.59
C VAL A 61 -4.99 10.07 -5.11
N VAL A 62 -3.99 9.82 -4.28
CA VAL A 62 -4.15 9.72 -2.82
C VAL A 62 -3.72 11.02 -2.17
N LEU A 63 -4.66 11.72 -1.57
CA LEU A 63 -4.39 12.89 -0.74
C LEU A 63 -3.98 12.41 0.65
N SER A 64 -2.71 12.62 0.96
CA SER A 64 -2.06 12.16 2.19
C SER A 64 -1.42 13.35 2.90
N GLY A 65 -0.62 13.09 3.93
CA GLY A 65 0.12 14.14 4.61
C GLY A 65 0.58 13.74 5.98
N GLY A 66 0.68 14.73 6.83
CA GLY A 66 0.54 14.56 8.26
C GLY A 66 -0.92 14.17 8.54
N ASP A 67 -1.80 15.18 8.60
CA ASP A 67 -3.24 14.99 8.55
C ASP A 67 -3.83 15.89 7.45
N PRO A 68 -4.31 15.36 6.33
CA PRO A 68 -4.84 16.16 5.24
C PRO A 68 -6.01 17.06 5.65
N LEU A 69 -6.72 16.74 6.76
CA LEU A 69 -7.79 17.58 7.31
C LEU A 69 -7.30 18.92 7.85
N LYS A 70 -5.97 19.09 8.04
CA LYS A 70 -5.36 20.37 8.43
C LYS A 70 -5.25 21.35 7.26
N ARG A 71 -5.51 20.87 6.05
CA ARG A 71 -5.58 21.70 4.86
C ARG A 71 -7.01 22.23 4.67
N PRO A 72 -7.24 23.57 4.74
CA PRO A 72 -8.60 24.13 4.75
C PRO A 72 -9.34 24.01 3.41
N ASP A 73 -8.60 23.99 2.30
CA ASP A 73 -9.12 23.85 0.93
C ASP A 73 -9.23 22.38 0.46
N LEU A 74 -9.08 21.40 1.38
CA LEU A 74 -9.15 19.98 1.04
C LEU A 74 -10.44 19.57 0.32
N PRO A 75 -11.67 19.99 0.78
CA PRO A 75 -12.90 19.65 0.05
C PRO A 75 -12.94 20.22 -1.37
N GLU A 76 -12.44 21.45 -1.56
CA GLU A 76 -12.33 22.08 -2.88
C GLU A 76 -11.40 21.30 -3.81
N LEU A 77 -10.30 20.78 -3.30
CA LEU A 77 -9.36 19.97 -4.09
C LEU A 77 -9.95 18.60 -4.45
N ILE A 78 -10.75 18.00 -3.56
CA ILE A 78 -11.42 16.73 -3.83
C ILE A 78 -12.47 16.92 -4.93
N ASP A 79 -13.37 17.87 -4.76
CA ASP A 79 -14.39 18.23 -5.75
C ASP A 79 -13.75 18.53 -7.13
N TYR A 80 -12.72 19.38 -7.12
CA TYR A 80 -11.99 19.75 -8.33
C TYR A 80 -11.36 18.55 -9.07
N GLY A 81 -10.72 17.63 -8.34
CA GLY A 81 -10.10 16.46 -8.96
C GLY A 81 -11.13 15.43 -9.43
N THR A 82 -12.22 15.29 -8.70
CA THR A 82 -13.33 14.39 -9.06
C THR A 82 -14.02 14.85 -10.35
N ASP A 83 -14.26 16.16 -10.49
CA ASP A 83 -14.81 16.76 -11.72
C ASP A 83 -13.94 16.53 -12.96
N ARG A 84 -12.64 16.23 -12.77
CA ARG A 84 -11.70 15.89 -13.83
C ARG A 84 -11.57 14.39 -14.11
N GLY A 85 -12.43 13.59 -13.50
CA GLY A 85 -12.42 12.15 -13.67
C GLY A 85 -11.31 11.43 -12.89
N LEU A 86 -10.63 12.09 -11.93
CA LEU A 86 -9.67 11.42 -11.05
C LEU A 86 -10.41 10.61 -9.99
N ARG A 87 -9.77 9.53 -9.56
CA ARG A 87 -10.23 8.75 -8.40
C ARG A 87 -9.49 9.22 -7.15
N LEU A 88 -10.14 10.09 -6.37
CA LEU A 88 -9.56 10.64 -5.16
C LEU A 88 -9.72 9.67 -3.99
N SER A 89 -8.60 9.42 -3.29
CA SER A 89 -8.55 8.70 -2.03
C SER A 89 -7.95 9.59 -0.95
N LEU A 90 -8.34 9.40 0.30
CA LEU A 90 -7.85 10.19 1.43
C LEU A 90 -7.24 9.28 2.49
N THR A 91 -6.09 9.71 3.06
CA THR A 91 -5.46 9.05 4.22
C THR A 91 -5.42 10.01 5.42
N PRO A 92 -6.54 10.25 6.10
CA PRO A 92 -6.59 11.15 7.24
C PRO A 92 -6.08 10.48 8.51
N SER A 93 -5.73 11.29 9.50
CA SER A 93 -5.48 10.81 10.86
C SER A 93 -6.79 10.50 11.57
N GLY A 94 -6.81 9.39 12.33
CA GLY A 94 -7.94 9.03 13.19
C GLY A 94 -7.99 9.94 14.44
N THR A 95 -8.53 11.14 14.29
CA THR A 95 -8.66 12.15 15.34
C THR A 95 -10.08 12.64 15.44
N GLN A 96 -10.41 13.38 16.51
CA GLN A 96 -11.73 14.00 16.68
C GLN A 96 -12.10 14.96 15.55
N SER A 97 -11.12 15.48 14.79
CA SER A 97 -11.36 16.35 13.64
C SER A 97 -11.99 15.61 12.46
N LEU A 98 -11.91 14.28 12.41
CA LEU A 98 -12.59 13.43 11.44
C LEU A 98 -13.98 13.01 11.98
N SER A 99 -14.85 13.99 12.19
CA SER A 99 -16.22 13.76 12.66
C SER A 99 -17.12 13.16 11.57
N PRO A 100 -18.25 12.50 11.92
CA PRO A 100 -19.19 11.98 10.91
C PRO A 100 -19.72 13.03 9.94
N ASP A 101 -19.94 14.29 10.40
CA ASP A 101 -20.36 15.38 9.51
C ASP A 101 -19.25 15.72 8.51
N ARG A 102 -17.99 15.69 8.95
CA ARG A 102 -16.86 15.94 8.07
C ARG A 102 -16.66 14.81 7.04
N VAL A 103 -16.86 13.57 7.46
CA VAL A 103 -16.84 12.41 6.54
C VAL A 103 -17.93 12.54 5.48
N ARG A 104 -19.17 12.90 5.85
CA ARG A 104 -20.24 13.15 4.89
C ARG A 104 -19.89 14.28 3.91
N ALA A 105 -19.35 15.39 4.41
CA ALA A 105 -18.93 16.51 3.53
C ALA A 105 -17.83 16.11 2.55
N LEU A 106 -16.93 15.20 2.92
CA LEU A 106 -15.92 14.67 2.01
C LEU A 106 -16.54 13.72 0.96
N ALA A 107 -17.53 12.92 1.35
CA ALA A 107 -18.29 12.08 0.42
C ALA A 107 -19.06 12.94 -0.59
N ASP A 108 -19.73 14.00 -0.12
CA ASP A 108 -20.46 14.96 -0.98
C ASP A 108 -19.52 15.67 -1.96
N ALA A 109 -18.24 15.88 -1.62
CA ALA A 109 -17.21 16.39 -2.49
C ALA A 109 -16.65 15.34 -3.49
N GLY A 110 -17.15 14.10 -3.47
CA GLY A 110 -16.78 13.05 -4.41
C GLY A 110 -15.68 12.09 -3.92
N LEU A 111 -15.34 12.13 -2.62
CA LEU A 111 -14.38 11.15 -2.07
C LEU A 111 -15.00 9.75 -2.08
N SER A 112 -14.36 8.82 -2.80
CA SER A 112 -14.85 7.44 -2.94
C SER A 112 -14.10 6.42 -2.07
N ARG A 113 -12.92 6.77 -1.54
CA ARG A 113 -12.11 5.88 -0.72
C ARG A 113 -11.40 6.61 0.41
N MET A 114 -11.38 5.98 1.58
CA MET A 114 -10.65 6.45 2.76
C MET A 114 -9.75 5.33 3.28
N ALA A 115 -8.51 5.66 3.62
CA ALA A 115 -7.60 4.74 4.28
C ALA A 115 -7.35 5.23 5.70
N LEU A 116 -7.76 4.46 6.70
CA LEU A 116 -7.51 4.69 8.10
C LEU A 116 -6.43 3.75 8.59
N SER A 117 -5.73 4.12 9.64
CA SER A 117 -4.64 3.27 10.15
C SER A 117 -4.98 2.71 11.52
N PHE A 118 -4.76 1.40 11.67
CA PHE A 118 -4.72 0.71 12.96
C PHE A 118 -3.36 0.01 13.11
N ASP A 119 -2.59 0.42 14.11
CA ASP A 119 -1.27 -0.15 14.41
C ASP A 119 -1.26 -0.88 15.76
N GLY A 120 -2.43 -1.18 16.31
CA GLY A 120 -2.66 -1.99 17.49
C GLY A 120 -4.06 -2.58 17.45
N GLY A 121 -4.23 -3.79 17.97
CA GLY A 121 -5.51 -4.49 18.06
C GLY A 121 -6.39 -4.02 19.23
N SER A 122 -5.87 -3.16 20.09
CA SER A 122 -6.54 -2.59 21.25
C SER A 122 -6.30 -1.10 21.39
N PRO A 123 -7.13 -0.38 22.18
CA PRO A 123 -6.87 1.03 22.50
C PRO A 123 -5.49 1.26 23.13
N GLU A 124 -5.01 0.34 23.96
CA GLU A 124 -3.74 0.48 24.66
C GLU A 124 -2.56 0.47 23.68
N THR A 125 -2.51 -0.53 22.79
CA THR A 125 -1.42 -0.70 21.85
C THR A 125 -1.47 0.34 20.74
N HIS A 126 -2.66 0.62 20.20
CA HIS A 126 -2.83 1.61 19.15
C HIS A 126 -2.52 3.04 19.61
N ASP A 127 -3.15 3.48 20.71
CA ASP A 127 -2.98 4.83 21.24
C ASP A 127 -1.53 5.09 21.65
N GLY A 128 -0.88 4.08 22.25
CA GLY A 128 0.55 4.14 22.59
C GLY A 128 1.42 4.41 21.37
N PHE A 129 1.25 3.64 20.30
CA PHE A 129 2.02 3.75 19.06
C PHE A 129 1.70 5.04 18.26
N ARG A 130 0.47 5.56 18.38
CA ARG A 130 0.04 6.81 17.77
C ARG A 130 0.41 8.05 18.57
N GLY A 131 0.79 7.88 19.84
CA GLY A 131 1.13 8.97 20.75
C GLY A 131 -0.07 9.85 21.11
N GLU A 132 -1.31 9.33 21.04
CA GLU A 132 -2.54 10.08 21.30
C GLU A 132 -3.61 9.18 21.91
N SER A 133 -3.99 9.49 23.15
CA SER A 133 -5.03 8.75 23.86
C SER A 133 -6.41 8.98 23.23
N GLY A 134 -7.16 7.89 23.00
CA GLY A 134 -8.47 7.92 22.35
C GLY A 134 -8.42 7.84 20.83
N SER A 135 -7.24 7.81 20.20
CA SER A 135 -7.07 7.66 18.76
C SER A 135 -7.72 6.39 18.20
N PHE A 136 -7.67 5.27 18.95
CA PHE A 136 -8.35 4.04 18.56
C PHE A 136 -9.87 4.25 18.40
N ALA A 137 -10.52 4.80 19.43
CA ALA A 137 -11.96 5.04 19.42
C ALA A 137 -12.37 6.07 18.35
N ASP A 138 -11.56 7.10 18.15
CA ASP A 138 -11.78 8.10 17.10
C ASP A 138 -11.66 7.49 15.70
N THR A 139 -10.71 6.58 15.49
CA THR A 139 -10.51 5.87 14.22
C THR A 139 -11.65 4.89 13.94
N VAL A 140 -12.14 4.14 14.95
CA VAL A 140 -13.32 3.27 14.82
C VAL A 140 -14.55 4.09 14.41
N ARG A 141 -14.82 5.20 15.11
CA ARG A 141 -15.93 6.09 14.78
C ARG A 141 -15.84 6.65 13.36
N ALA A 142 -14.64 7.00 12.91
CA ALA A 142 -14.40 7.47 11.54
C ALA A 142 -14.63 6.37 10.49
N ALA A 143 -14.25 5.13 10.80
CA ALA A 143 -14.49 3.98 9.92
C ALA A 143 -15.99 3.68 9.76
N GLU A 144 -16.74 3.73 10.88
CA GLU A 144 -18.20 3.59 10.87
C GLU A 144 -18.87 4.70 10.04
N ALA A 145 -18.44 5.95 10.23
CA ALA A 145 -18.96 7.09 9.47
C ALA A 145 -18.62 6.98 7.96
N ALA A 146 -17.44 6.47 7.60
CA ALA A 146 -17.07 6.23 6.20
C ALA A 146 -18.00 5.20 5.55
N ARG A 147 -18.31 4.10 6.26
CA ARG A 147 -19.25 3.08 5.79
C ARG A 147 -20.67 3.64 5.64
N GLU A 148 -21.15 4.47 6.60
CA GLU A 148 -22.47 5.12 6.52
C GLU A 148 -22.57 6.11 5.34
N ALA A 149 -21.44 6.66 4.91
CA ALA A 149 -21.35 7.61 3.79
C ALA A 149 -20.98 6.91 2.45
N ASP A 150 -21.05 5.58 2.37
CA ASP A 150 -20.69 4.78 1.19
C ASP A 150 -19.24 5.01 0.69
N ILE A 151 -18.33 5.46 1.56
CA ILE A 151 -16.91 5.57 1.27
C ILE A 151 -16.24 4.20 1.48
N SER A 152 -15.63 3.65 0.44
CA SER A 152 -14.87 2.40 0.54
C SER A 152 -13.72 2.51 1.55
N LEU A 153 -13.68 1.61 2.55
CA LEU A 153 -12.69 1.65 3.63
C LEU A 153 -11.47 0.76 3.30
N GLN A 154 -10.29 1.31 3.50
CA GLN A 154 -9.02 0.59 3.57
C GLN A 154 -8.44 0.75 4.97
N ILE A 155 -7.89 -0.30 5.54
CA ILE A 155 -7.10 -0.22 6.77
C ILE A 155 -5.62 -0.34 6.43
N ASN A 156 -4.81 0.52 7.04
CA ASN A 156 -3.36 0.48 6.97
C ASN A 156 -2.80 0.03 8.33
N THR A 157 -1.76 -0.79 8.31
CA THR A 157 -1.06 -1.25 9.52
C THR A 157 0.43 -1.26 9.25
N THR A 158 1.22 -0.68 10.15
CA THR A 158 2.68 -0.77 10.11
C THR A 158 3.14 -2.03 10.84
N VAL A 159 4.07 -2.79 10.24
CA VAL A 159 4.71 -3.97 10.81
C VAL A 159 6.12 -3.61 11.25
N CYS A 160 6.36 -3.66 12.53
CA CYS A 160 7.65 -3.49 13.20
C CYS A 160 7.67 -4.35 14.47
N GLY A 161 8.74 -4.28 15.24
CA GLY A 161 8.89 -5.08 16.49
C GLY A 161 7.75 -4.85 17.47
N GLU A 162 7.24 -3.63 17.56
CA GLU A 162 6.19 -3.22 18.52
C GLU A 162 4.76 -3.63 18.10
N THR A 163 4.51 -3.86 16.81
CA THR A 163 3.16 -4.05 16.27
C THR A 163 2.90 -5.45 15.72
N VAL A 164 3.94 -6.24 15.48
CA VAL A 164 3.84 -7.53 14.79
C VAL A 164 2.94 -8.54 15.52
N ASP A 165 2.94 -8.52 16.85
CA ASP A 165 2.13 -9.45 17.66
C ASP A 165 0.64 -9.10 17.66
N ASP A 166 0.27 -7.85 17.33
CA ASP A 166 -1.10 -7.37 17.24
C ASP A 166 -1.79 -7.69 15.89
N LEU A 167 -1.05 -8.17 14.89
CA LEU A 167 -1.58 -8.41 13.55
C LEU A 167 -2.82 -9.32 13.52
N PRO A 168 -2.93 -10.41 14.31
CA PRO A 168 -4.14 -11.24 14.35
C PRO A 168 -5.37 -10.46 14.85
N ALA A 169 -5.23 -9.66 15.91
CA ALA A 169 -6.31 -8.85 16.43
C ALA A 169 -6.71 -7.70 15.47
N ILE A 170 -5.72 -7.12 14.77
CA ILE A 170 -5.98 -6.11 13.74
C ILE A 170 -6.72 -6.74 12.55
N ARG A 171 -6.36 -7.97 12.15
CA ARG A 171 -7.07 -8.71 11.09
C ARG A 171 -8.56 -8.84 11.40
N ASP A 172 -8.90 -9.23 12.64
CA ASP A 172 -10.29 -9.36 13.07
C ASP A 172 -11.00 -7.99 13.05
N LEU A 173 -10.33 -6.93 13.49
CA LEU A 173 -10.84 -5.56 13.41
C LEU A 173 -11.09 -5.10 11.96
N VAL A 174 -10.22 -5.44 11.01
CA VAL A 174 -10.39 -5.13 9.57
C VAL A 174 -11.68 -5.76 9.03
N GLU A 175 -11.95 -7.01 9.43
CA GLU A 175 -13.16 -7.73 9.04
C GLU A 175 -14.42 -7.13 9.68
N ASP A 176 -14.38 -6.85 10.98
CA ASP A 176 -15.51 -6.28 11.74
C ASP A 176 -15.90 -4.88 11.22
N LEU A 177 -14.93 -4.06 10.83
CA LEU A 177 -15.17 -2.75 10.24
C LEU A 177 -15.68 -2.79 8.80
N GLY A 178 -15.68 -3.97 8.16
CA GLY A 178 -16.11 -4.14 6.77
C GLY A 178 -15.19 -3.46 5.76
N ALA A 179 -13.89 -3.38 6.05
CA ALA A 179 -12.93 -2.81 5.14
C ALA A 179 -12.78 -3.70 3.90
N ILE A 180 -12.68 -3.09 2.71
CA ILE A 180 -12.48 -3.82 1.45
C ILE A 180 -11.01 -4.20 1.21
N ARG A 181 -10.09 -3.63 1.99
CA ARG A 181 -8.65 -3.86 1.86
C ARG A 181 -7.91 -3.66 3.17
N TRP A 182 -7.00 -4.56 3.45
CA TRP A 182 -5.96 -4.39 4.46
C TRP A 182 -4.61 -4.14 3.78
N SER A 183 -3.98 -2.99 4.05
CA SER A 183 -2.67 -2.63 3.51
C SER A 183 -1.62 -2.68 4.62
N VAL A 184 -0.74 -3.65 4.53
CA VAL A 184 0.26 -3.97 5.56
C VAL A 184 1.61 -3.39 5.13
N PHE A 185 2.11 -2.42 5.89
CA PHE A 185 3.31 -1.66 5.62
C PHE A 185 4.47 -2.22 6.44
N PHE A 186 5.47 -2.79 5.79
CA PHE A 186 6.68 -3.21 6.49
C PHE A 186 7.59 -2.01 6.70
N LEU A 187 8.01 -1.79 7.92
CA LEU A 187 8.77 -0.61 8.34
C LEU A 187 9.95 -0.32 7.41
N VAL A 188 10.03 0.93 6.97
CA VAL A 188 11.24 1.53 6.40
C VAL A 188 11.77 2.54 7.43
N PRO A 189 13.02 2.44 7.88
CA PRO A 189 13.56 3.28 8.94
C PRO A 189 13.88 4.69 8.45
N VAL A 190 12.83 5.51 8.28
CA VAL A 190 12.90 6.93 7.88
C VAL A 190 12.04 7.79 8.78
N GLY A 191 12.34 9.08 8.89
CA GLY A 191 11.66 9.99 9.81
C GLY A 191 11.75 9.50 11.25
N ARG A 192 10.67 9.63 12.04
CA ARG A 192 10.63 9.08 13.40
C ARG A 192 10.74 7.55 13.44
N GLY A 193 10.25 6.86 12.41
CA GLY A 193 10.37 5.41 12.29
C GLY A 193 11.82 4.89 12.20
N ALA A 194 12.82 5.77 12.05
CA ALA A 194 14.23 5.38 12.09
C ALA A 194 14.70 4.89 13.48
N THR A 195 13.92 5.14 14.53
CA THR A 195 14.22 4.71 15.90
C THR A 195 13.53 3.39 16.28
N LEU A 196 12.64 2.88 15.41
CA LEU A 196 11.94 1.63 15.63
C LEU A 196 12.73 0.44 15.08
N ASP A 197 12.54 -0.72 15.71
CA ASP A 197 13.14 -1.95 15.25
C ASP A 197 12.29 -2.61 14.15
N PRO A 198 12.84 -2.83 12.95
CA PRO A 198 12.15 -3.64 11.95
C PRO A 198 12.05 -5.09 12.42
N VAL A 199 11.02 -5.80 12.00
CA VAL A 199 10.98 -7.25 12.23
C VAL A 199 12.19 -7.95 11.57
N PRO A 200 12.77 -8.98 12.18
CA PRO A 200 13.84 -9.76 11.57
C PRO A 200 13.42 -10.35 10.21
N PRO A 201 14.35 -10.54 9.25
CA PRO A 201 14.02 -11.02 7.90
C PRO A 201 13.21 -12.32 7.86
N MET A 202 13.56 -13.31 8.69
CA MET A 202 12.81 -14.57 8.77
C MET A 202 11.39 -14.38 9.31
N GLN A 203 11.22 -13.48 10.28
CA GLN A 203 9.89 -13.14 10.80
C GLN A 203 9.06 -12.39 9.77
N ALA A 204 9.69 -11.52 8.97
CA ALA A 204 9.02 -10.83 7.87
C ALA A 204 8.46 -11.82 6.83
N ASP A 205 9.22 -12.84 6.44
CA ASP A 205 8.74 -13.90 5.53
C ASP A 205 7.60 -14.70 6.18
N ALA A 206 7.71 -15.08 7.46
CA ALA A 206 6.64 -15.78 8.16
C ALA A 206 5.34 -14.94 8.25
N VAL A 207 5.45 -13.62 8.48
CA VAL A 207 4.30 -12.71 8.41
C VAL A 207 3.70 -12.68 7.01
N MET A 208 4.52 -12.62 5.96
CA MET A 208 4.03 -12.63 4.58
C MET A 208 3.34 -13.96 4.22
N GLU A 209 3.84 -15.10 4.67
CA GLU A 209 3.18 -16.40 4.51
C GLU A 209 1.83 -16.44 5.24
N TRP A 210 1.78 -15.90 6.45
CA TRP A 210 0.52 -15.78 7.19
C TRP A 210 -0.48 -14.88 6.47
N LEU A 211 -0.04 -13.72 5.96
CA LEU A 211 -0.87 -12.81 5.18
C LEU A 211 -1.41 -13.46 3.89
N ALA A 212 -0.65 -14.35 3.24
CA ALA A 212 -1.12 -15.10 2.08
C ALA A 212 -2.30 -16.00 2.46
N ARG A 213 -2.19 -16.72 3.58
CA ARG A 213 -3.33 -17.54 4.10
C ARG A 213 -4.53 -16.68 4.50
N VAL A 214 -4.29 -15.52 5.12
CA VAL A 214 -5.38 -14.57 5.45
C VAL A 214 -6.11 -14.11 4.18
N GLU A 215 -5.37 -13.79 3.11
CA GLU A 215 -5.99 -13.33 1.85
C GLU A 215 -6.91 -14.39 1.22
N ASP A 216 -6.58 -15.67 1.38
CA ASP A 216 -7.40 -16.77 0.84
C ASP A 216 -8.74 -16.94 1.57
N ASP A 217 -8.78 -16.63 2.87
CA ASP A 217 -9.95 -16.83 3.73
C ASP A 217 -10.77 -15.56 3.98
N ALA A 218 -10.17 -14.37 3.79
CA ALA A 218 -10.79 -13.09 4.17
C ALA A 218 -11.77 -12.55 3.12
N ALA A 219 -12.76 -11.78 3.59
CA ALA A 219 -13.68 -11.02 2.72
C ALA A 219 -13.05 -9.73 2.15
N PHE A 220 -11.81 -9.42 2.51
CA PHE A 220 -11.06 -8.24 2.08
C PHE A 220 -9.78 -8.62 1.34
N ALA A 221 -9.31 -7.74 0.47
CA ALA A 221 -8.03 -7.95 -0.21
C ALA A 221 -6.86 -7.57 0.70
N VAL A 222 -5.78 -8.35 0.69
CA VAL A 222 -4.51 -8.04 1.34
C VAL A 222 -3.55 -7.36 0.36
N LYS A 223 -2.90 -6.31 0.78
CA LYS A 223 -1.82 -5.64 0.05
C LYS A 223 -0.64 -5.41 0.99
N THR A 224 0.55 -5.75 0.56
CA THR A 224 1.77 -5.31 1.26
C THR A 224 2.33 -4.03 0.64
N THR A 225 2.90 -3.18 1.47
CA THR A 225 3.61 -1.96 1.06
C THR A 225 5.03 -2.02 1.64
N GLU A 226 6.01 -1.67 0.83
CA GLU A 226 7.44 -1.81 1.13
C GLU A 226 7.85 -3.26 1.47
N ALA A 227 7.07 -4.23 0.99
CA ALA A 227 7.36 -5.67 1.09
C ALA A 227 6.97 -6.41 -0.21
N PRO A 228 7.63 -6.10 -1.34
CA PRO A 228 7.38 -6.78 -2.61
C PRO A 228 7.73 -8.26 -2.56
N GLN A 229 8.52 -8.71 -1.58
CA GLN A 229 8.81 -10.12 -1.29
C GLN A 229 7.54 -10.96 -1.13
N TYR A 230 6.43 -10.37 -0.70
CA TYR A 230 5.13 -11.03 -0.63
C TYR A 230 4.73 -11.76 -1.92
N ARG A 231 5.11 -11.21 -3.08
CA ARG A 231 4.86 -11.87 -4.37
C ARG A 231 5.70 -13.12 -4.58
N ARG A 232 6.97 -13.11 -4.14
CA ARG A 232 7.82 -14.30 -4.13
C ARG A 232 7.24 -15.35 -3.18
N VAL A 233 6.90 -14.93 -1.96
CA VAL A 233 6.31 -15.82 -0.94
C VAL A 233 5.04 -16.48 -1.48
N LYS A 234 4.12 -15.73 -2.09
CA LYS A 234 2.92 -16.31 -2.71
C LYS A 234 3.24 -17.34 -3.79
N GLN A 235 4.22 -17.09 -4.67
CA GLN A 235 4.63 -18.07 -5.69
C GLN A 235 5.27 -19.31 -5.10
N GLN A 236 5.87 -19.24 -3.92
CA GLN A 236 6.48 -20.38 -3.24
C GLN A 236 5.47 -21.20 -2.43
N VAL A 237 4.46 -20.54 -1.86
CA VAL A 237 3.37 -21.20 -1.11
C VAL A 237 2.34 -21.82 -2.05
N GLU A 238 2.06 -21.19 -3.19
CA GLU A 238 1.16 -21.66 -4.24
C GLU A 238 1.94 -21.83 -5.55
N PRO A 239 2.69 -22.93 -5.74
CA PRO A 239 3.39 -23.13 -7.00
C PRO A 239 2.37 -23.18 -8.15
N PRO A 240 2.69 -22.59 -9.33
CA PRO A 240 1.79 -22.55 -10.47
C PRO A 240 1.34 -23.99 -10.82
N ALA A 241 0.06 -24.14 -11.13
CA ALA A 241 -0.58 -25.45 -11.38
C ALA A 241 0.10 -26.27 -12.50
N ASP A 242 0.95 -25.66 -13.32
CA ASP A 242 1.74 -26.32 -14.36
C ASP A 242 3.05 -26.95 -13.85
N ALA A 243 3.55 -26.55 -12.67
CA ALA A 243 4.76 -27.14 -12.09
C ALA A 243 4.52 -28.49 -11.42
N ALA A 244 3.26 -28.86 -11.16
CA ALA A 244 2.88 -30.12 -10.50
C ALA A 244 2.78 -31.34 -11.46
N ARG A 245 3.14 -31.23 -12.72
CA ARG A 245 2.93 -32.28 -13.73
C ARG A 245 4.17 -33.03 -14.22
N ASP A 246 5.33 -32.84 -13.62
CA ASP A 246 6.56 -33.50 -14.11
C ASP A 246 7.23 -34.48 -13.12
N ASP A 247 6.45 -35.08 -12.22
CA ASP A 247 6.91 -36.27 -11.52
C ASP A 247 6.18 -37.52 -12.05
N GLY A 248 6.73 -38.04 -13.14
CA GLY A 248 6.41 -39.34 -13.66
C GLY A 248 6.73 -40.46 -12.68
N GLY A 249 5.83 -40.78 -11.78
CA GLY A 249 5.88 -41.86 -10.79
C GLY A 249 4.71 -42.78 -10.93
N ASP A 250 4.94 -43.91 -11.56
CA ASP A 250 4.08 -45.10 -11.68
C ASP A 250 3.50 -45.50 -10.31
N SER A 251 2.17 -45.56 -10.16
CA SER A 251 1.51 -46.09 -8.98
C SER A 251 0.46 -47.16 -9.36
N PRO A 252 0.50 -48.31 -8.72
CA PRO A 252 -0.44 -49.41 -9.02
C PRO A 252 -1.82 -49.17 -8.40
N SER A 253 -2.82 -49.48 -9.19
CA SER A 253 -4.23 -49.51 -8.86
C SER A 253 -4.56 -50.44 -7.68
N SER A 254 -5.31 -49.93 -6.70
CA SER A 254 -6.16 -50.80 -5.84
C SER A 254 -7.54 -50.17 -5.71
N GLY A 255 -8.54 -50.93 -6.17
CA GLY A 255 -9.94 -50.54 -6.13
C GLY A 255 -10.53 -50.67 -4.72
N GLY A 256 -11.55 -49.88 -4.47
CA GLY A 256 -12.37 -49.92 -3.27
C GLY A 256 -13.61 -49.05 -3.46
N THR A 257 -14.70 -49.70 -3.83
CA THR A 257 -16.06 -49.16 -3.92
C THR A 257 -16.66 -48.96 -2.54
N THR A 258 -17.21 -47.75 -2.23
CA THR A 258 -18.39 -47.62 -1.35
C THR A 258 -19.14 -46.36 -1.71
N GLY A 259 -20.42 -46.51 -2.05
CA GLY A 259 -21.32 -45.46 -2.43
C GLY A 259 -21.92 -44.68 -1.26
N PRO A 260 -22.65 -43.59 -1.53
CA PRO A 260 -23.22 -42.71 -0.51
C PRO A 260 -24.55 -43.20 0.06
N PRO A 261 -24.91 -42.84 1.31
CA PRO A 261 -26.26 -43.09 1.83
C PRO A 261 -27.25 -42.02 1.37
N PRO A 262 -28.59 -42.37 1.32
CA PRO A 262 -29.60 -41.54 0.73
C PRO A 262 -30.34 -40.61 1.72
N GLY A 263 -30.74 -39.45 1.20
CA GLY A 263 -32.05 -38.84 1.46
C GLY A 263 -32.24 -37.95 2.67
N VAL A 264 -32.49 -36.67 2.39
CA VAL A 264 -33.65 -35.94 2.94
C VAL A 264 -34.09 -34.87 1.95
N THR A 265 -35.35 -34.95 1.55
CA THR A 265 -36.12 -33.99 0.78
C THR A 265 -36.67 -32.89 1.69
N GLY A 266 -36.72 -31.67 1.21
CA GLY A 266 -37.44 -30.57 1.83
C GLY A 266 -37.55 -29.39 0.88
N GLU A 267 -38.72 -29.27 0.22
CA GLU A 267 -39.17 -28.10 -0.55
C GLU A 267 -39.35 -26.90 0.36
N ASP A 268 -39.06 -25.66 -0.09
CA ASP A 268 -40.11 -24.71 -0.44
C ASP A 268 -39.56 -23.35 -0.93
N THR A 269 -40.11 -22.93 -1.98
CA THR A 269 -40.49 -21.69 -2.67
C THR A 269 -40.16 -20.34 -2.05
N GLY A 270 -39.60 -19.44 -2.88
CA GLY A 270 -39.61 -18.00 -2.71
C GLY A 270 -38.66 -17.26 -3.64
N GLY A 271 -39.12 -16.96 -4.87
CA GLY A 271 -38.33 -16.18 -5.81
C GLY A 271 -38.26 -14.68 -5.47
N PRO A 272 -37.18 -14.01 -5.81
CA PRO A 272 -37.06 -12.54 -5.66
C PRO A 272 -37.60 -11.82 -6.91
N PRO A 273 -38.02 -10.53 -6.76
CA PRO A 273 -38.45 -9.70 -7.86
C PRO A 273 -37.26 -9.16 -8.68
N PRO A 274 -37.50 -8.81 -9.95
CA PRO A 274 -36.45 -8.32 -10.83
C PRO A 274 -36.30 -6.80 -10.73
N GLY A 275 -35.08 -6.30 -10.84
CA GLY A 275 -34.86 -4.90 -11.18
C GLY A 275 -33.61 -4.28 -10.62
N GLY A 276 -32.73 -3.82 -11.48
CA GLY A 276 -31.68 -2.86 -11.20
C GLY A 276 -30.29 -3.33 -11.60
N ALA A 277 -29.95 -3.04 -12.84
CA ALA A 277 -28.62 -3.18 -13.39
C ALA A 277 -27.69 -2.06 -12.86
N ASP A 278 -26.41 -2.37 -12.93
CA ASP A 278 -25.27 -1.46 -12.78
C ASP A 278 -24.73 -1.27 -11.35
N GLY A 279 -23.74 -2.06 -11.04
CA GLY A 279 -22.93 -1.91 -9.84
C GLY A 279 -21.74 -2.84 -9.90
N ASP A 280 -20.60 -2.29 -10.11
CA ASP A 280 -19.27 -2.94 -10.11
C ASP A 280 -18.99 -3.62 -8.76
N SER A 281 -19.65 -4.74 -8.50
CA SER A 281 -19.37 -5.63 -7.39
C SER A 281 -18.29 -6.62 -7.82
N ALA A 282 -17.05 -6.18 -7.92
CA ALA A 282 -15.92 -7.07 -8.00
C ALA A 282 -15.71 -7.73 -6.63
N GLY A 283 -16.28 -8.93 -6.46
CA GLY A 283 -15.88 -9.87 -5.41
C GLY A 283 -14.37 -10.15 -5.51
N PRO A 284 -13.74 -10.71 -4.45
CA PRO A 284 -12.31 -10.99 -4.47
C PRO A 284 -12.00 -11.91 -5.65
N PRO A 285 -11.02 -11.56 -6.51
CA PRO A 285 -10.63 -12.45 -7.59
C PRO A 285 -9.89 -13.65 -7.00
N SER A 286 -10.52 -14.80 -7.00
CA SER A 286 -9.83 -16.08 -6.83
C SER A 286 -9.00 -16.33 -8.09
N GLY A 287 -7.70 -16.31 -7.96
CA GLY A 287 -6.76 -16.65 -9.03
C GLY A 287 -5.53 -15.76 -9.02
N VAL A 288 -4.37 -16.35 -9.17
CA VAL A 288 -3.09 -15.68 -9.44
C VAL A 288 -3.29 -14.73 -10.61
N VAL A 289 -3.40 -13.45 -10.35
CA VAL A 289 -3.47 -12.42 -11.40
C VAL A 289 -2.06 -12.23 -11.93
N THR A 290 -1.64 -13.13 -12.82
CA THR A 290 -0.53 -12.89 -13.75
C THR A 290 -0.96 -11.75 -14.68
N GLY A 291 -0.62 -10.51 -14.33
CA GLY A 291 -0.94 -9.38 -15.21
C GLY A 291 -1.17 -8.03 -14.53
N ARG A 292 -1.25 -7.95 -13.20
CA ARG A 292 -1.22 -6.64 -12.55
C ARG A 292 0.21 -6.13 -12.48
N PRO A 293 0.46 -4.87 -12.91
CA PRO A 293 1.79 -4.28 -12.83
C PRO A 293 2.27 -4.26 -11.38
N SER A 294 3.55 -4.46 -11.21
CA SER A 294 4.25 -4.30 -9.96
C SER A 294 4.14 -2.84 -9.51
N VAL A 295 3.64 -2.61 -8.31
CA VAL A 295 3.61 -1.26 -7.72
C VAL A 295 4.76 -1.16 -6.73
N LEU A 296 5.84 -0.53 -7.15
CA LEU A 296 7.06 -0.31 -6.38
C LEU A 296 7.44 1.18 -6.42
N ALA A 297 8.35 1.60 -5.55
CA ALA A 297 8.91 2.95 -5.60
C ALA A 297 9.45 3.25 -7.02
N GLY A 298 8.89 4.28 -7.68
CA GLY A 298 9.25 4.70 -9.03
C GLY A 298 8.74 3.82 -10.19
N ASP A 299 8.12 2.66 -9.87
CA ASP A 299 7.52 1.76 -10.86
C ASP A 299 6.05 1.50 -10.50
N GLY A 300 5.16 2.23 -11.14
CA GLY A 300 3.73 2.26 -10.83
C GLY A 300 3.36 3.08 -9.58
N PHE A 301 4.33 3.71 -8.91
CA PHE A 301 4.14 4.55 -7.74
C PHE A 301 4.94 5.84 -7.85
N ALA A 302 4.30 6.94 -7.51
CA ALA A 302 4.93 8.26 -7.42
C ALA A 302 4.37 9.03 -6.23
N PHE A 303 5.19 9.91 -5.67
CA PHE A 303 4.88 10.70 -4.51
C PHE A 303 5.28 12.16 -4.74
N VAL A 304 4.37 13.08 -4.49
CA VAL A 304 4.62 14.53 -4.48
C VAL A 304 4.51 15.04 -3.05
N SER A 305 5.54 15.71 -2.56
CA SER A 305 5.56 16.28 -1.22
C SER A 305 4.67 17.51 -1.11
N HIS A 306 4.46 17.97 0.12
CA HIS A 306 3.73 19.21 0.41
C HIS A 306 4.39 20.45 -0.21
N THR A 307 5.70 20.43 -0.46
CA THR A 307 6.45 21.52 -1.13
C THR A 307 6.55 21.36 -2.64
N GLY A 308 6.02 20.26 -3.20
CA GLY A 308 6.02 20.00 -4.65
C GLY A 308 7.22 19.19 -5.15
N GLU A 309 8.11 18.73 -4.28
CA GLU A 309 9.16 17.80 -4.68
C GLU A 309 8.59 16.44 -5.03
N MET A 310 9.06 15.83 -6.12
CA MET A 310 8.63 14.52 -6.57
C MET A 310 9.64 13.44 -6.18
N TYR A 311 9.12 12.36 -5.58
CA TYR A 311 9.88 11.21 -5.11
C TYR A 311 9.32 9.90 -5.66
N PRO A 312 10.14 8.85 -5.80
CA PRO A 312 9.66 7.52 -6.20
C PRO A 312 8.72 6.87 -5.18
N SER A 313 8.88 7.23 -3.90
CA SER A 313 8.05 6.80 -2.77
C SER A 313 8.16 7.83 -1.65
N GLY A 314 7.13 7.96 -0.83
CA GLY A 314 7.21 8.75 0.41
C GLY A 314 8.25 8.23 1.41
N PHE A 315 8.71 6.99 1.24
CA PHE A 315 9.76 6.38 2.06
C PHE A 315 11.16 6.42 1.41
N LEU A 316 11.29 6.99 0.19
CA LEU A 316 12.55 7.14 -0.52
C LEU A 316 12.81 8.63 -0.78
N PRO A 317 13.47 9.34 0.16
CA PRO A 317 13.65 10.80 0.10
C PRO A 317 14.76 11.22 -0.88
N LYS A 318 14.69 10.74 -2.12
CA LYS A 318 15.57 11.13 -3.23
C LYS A 318 14.72 11.82 -4.28
N SER A 319 14.88 13.14 -4.43
CA SER A 319 14.07 13.96 -5.33
C SER A 319 14.40 13.69 -6.79
N ALA A 320 13.35 13.66 -7.62
CA ALA A 320 13.43 13.64 -9.07
C ALA A 320 13.27 15.04 -9.70
N GLY A 321 12.99 16.05 -8.88
CA GLY A 321 12.70 17.42 -9.26
C GLY A 321 11.41 17.94 -8.63
N THR A 322 10.95 19.11 -9.03
CA THR A 322 9.75 19.74 -8.45
C THR A 322 8.66 19.98 -9.49
N VAL A 323 7.40 19.70 -9.11
CA VAL A 323 6.21 19.99 -9.95
C VAL A 323 5.95 21.49 -10.15
N ARG A 324 6.75 22.34 -9.52
CA ARG A 324 6.74 23.79 -9.78
C ARG A 324 7.46 24.18 -11.05
N GLU A 325 8.46 23.39 -11.47
CA GLU A 325 9.37 23.68 -12.59
C GLU A 325 9.14 22.74 -13.78
N SER A 326 8.68 21.51 -13.53
CA SER A 326 8.47 20.48 -14.55
C SER A 326 7.10 19.84 -14.38
N SER A 327 6.54 19.27 -15.45
CA SER A 327 5.27 18.54 -15.31
C SER A 327 5.44 17.25 -14.50
N VAL A 328 4.38 16.85 -13.79
CA VAL A 328 4.41 15.58 -13.02
C VAL A 328 4.65 14.38 -13.95
N ALA A 329 4.21 14.45 -15.20
CA ALA A 329 4.39 13.40 -16.17
C ALA A 329 5.83 13.30 -16.67
N ASP A 330 6.48 14.43 -16.98
CA ASP A 330 7.89 14.45 -17.40
C ASP A 330 8.79 13.94 -16.28
N LEU A 331 8.56 14.39 -15.05
CA LEU A 331 9.30 13.90 -13.89
C LEU A 331 9.13 12.39 -13.70
N TYR A 332 7.92 11.87 -13.91
CA TYR A 332 7.66 10.44 -13.80
C TYR A 332 8.31 9.64 -14.94
N ARG A 333 8.14 10.09 -16.18
CA ARG A 333 8.57 9.34 -17.38
C ARG A 333 10.06 9.41 -17.62
N GLU A 334 10.66 10.62 -17.47
CA GLU A 334 11.97 10.95 -18.02
C GLU A 334 13.07 11.09 -16.96
N SER A 335 12.71 11.23 -15.67
CA SER A 335 13.73 11.33 -14.62
C SER A 335 14.65 10.13 -14.61
N PRO A 336 15.99 10.34 -14.61
CA PRO A 336 16.97 9.25 -14.51
C PRO A 336 16.73 8.35 -13.29
N LEU A 337 16.26 8.92 -12.18
CA LEU A 337 15.94 8.16 -10.96
C LEU A 337 14.78 7.18 -11.19
N PHE A 338 13.68 7.64 -11.76
CA PHE A 338 12.52 6.78 -12.05
C PHE A 338 12.83 5.74 -13.11
N THR A 339 13.60 6.11 -14.13
CA THR A 339 14.03 5.20 -15.20
C THR A 339 14.90 4.07 -14.65
N ALA A 340 15.91 4.39 -13.81
CA ALA A 340 16.76 3.39 -13.19
C ALA A 340 15.97 2.43 -12.27
N LEU A 341 14.99 2.95 -11.51
CA LEU A 341 14.16 2.13 -10.62
C LEU A 341 13.24 1.15 -11.36
N ARG A 342 12.90 1.43 -12.63
CA ARG A 342 12.10 0.53 -13.48
C ARG A 342 12.96 -0.56 -14.14
N ASP A 343 14.25 -0.31 -14.31
CA ASP A 343 15.16 -1.30 -14.90
C ASP A 343 15.61 -2.32 -13.85
N ARG A 344 15.01 -3.50 -13.90
CA ARG A 344 15.36 -4.61 -13.00
C ARG A 344 16.77 -5.16 -13.26
N GLY A 345 17.35 -4.85 -14.40
CA GLY A 345 18.74 -5.21 -14.75
C GLY A 345 19.78 -4.42 -13.97
N GLU A 346 19.41 -3.23 -13.50
CA GLU A 346 20.28 -2.33 -12.73
C GLU A 346 20.35 -2.68 -11.24
N LEU A 347 19.56 -3.66 -10.76
CA LEU A 347 19.58 -4.05 -9.35
C LEU A 347 20.90 -4.74 -8.98
N HIS A 348 21.41 -4.43 -7.77
CA HIS A 348 22.66 -4.94 -7.26
C HIS A 348 22.48 -6.02 -6.19
N GLY A 349 23.61 -6.69 -5.86
CA GLY A 349 23.67 -7.71 -4.83
C GLY A 349 22.67 -8.84 -5.08
N LYS A 350 22.19 -9.47 -4.01
CA LYS A 350 21.28 -10.61 -4.16
C LYS A 350 19.96 -10.29 -4.86
N CYS A 351 19.47 -9.03 -4.82
CA CYS A 351 18.28 -8.65 -5.59
C CYS A 351 18.56 -8.66 -7.10
N GLY A 352 19.76 -8.29 -7.54
CA GLY A 352 20.17 -8.34 -8.95
C GLY A 352 20.39 -9.77 -9.47
N ALA A 353 20.91 -10.66 -8.62
CA ALA A 353 21.11 -12.07 -8.95
C ALA A 353 19.83 -12.92 -8.84
N CYS A 354 18.76 -12.39 -8.22
CA CYS A 354 17.58 -13.15 -7.86
C CYS A 354 16.70 -13.50 -9.06
N GLU A 355 16.28 -14.74 -9.18
CA GLU A 355 15.33 -15.24 -10.19
C GLU A 355 13.95 -14.58 -10.06
N PHE A 356 13.57 -14.11 -8.85
CA PHE A 356 12.34 -13.37 -8.60
C PHE A 356 12.46 -11.86 -8.83
N ARG A 357 13.60 -11.34 -9.35
CA ARG A 357 13.85 -9.90 -9.49
C ARG A 357 12.76 -9.16 -10.28
N THR A 358 12.15 -9.80 -11.26
CA THR A 358 11.11 -9.20 -12.12
C THR A 358 9.77 -9.06 -11.41
N VAL A 359 9.41 -9.99 -10.52
CA VAL A 359 8.14 -9.98 -9.80
C VAL A 359 8.24 -9.30 -8.44
N CYS A 360 9.41 -9.37 -7.79
CA CYS A 360 9.71 -8.83 -6.47
C CYS A 360 10.51 -7.53 -6.55
N GLY A 361 11.79 -7.63 -6.85
CA GLY A 361 12.72 -6.50 -6.92
C GLY A 361 13.12 -5.89 -5.58
N GLY A 362 12.60 -6.34 -4.44
CA GLY A 362 12.85 -5.80 -3.09
C GLY A 362 12.32 -4.38 -2.87
N SER A 363 12.23 -3.93 -1.61
CA SER A 363 11.89 -2.54 -1.29
C SER A 363 13.05 -1.61 -1.63
N ARG A 364 12.85 -0.73 -2.60
CA ARG A 364 13.86 0.24 -3.02
C ARG A 364 14.08 1.32 -1.96
N SER A 365 13.00 1.63 -1.22
CA SER A 365 13.06 2.58 -0.09
C SER A 365 13.91 2.03 1.06
N ARG A 366 13.74 0.74 1.41
CA ARG A 366 14.52 0.12 2.50
C ARG A 366 15.97 -0.11 2.07
N ALA A 367 16.21 -0.51 0.81
CA ALA A 367 17.56 -0.59 0.26
C ALA A 367 18.28 0.75 0.39
N TYR A 368 17.62 1.85 -0.01
CA TYR A 368 18.18 3.20 0.12
C TYR A 368 18.42 3.61 1.58
N ALA A 369 17.46 3.36 2.47
CA ALA A 369 17.60 3.71 3.88
C ALA A 369 18.78 2.98 4.55
N ALA A 370 19.09 1.76 4.11
CA ALA A 370 20.17 0.95 4.66
C ALA A 370 21.55 1.24 4.05
N THR A 371 21.61 1.65 2.77
CA THR A 371 22.87 1.69 2.01
C THR A 371 23.14 3.02 1.32
N GLY A 372 22.14 3.93 1.22
CA GLY A 372 22.21 5.14 0.39
C GLY A 372 21.98 4.86 -1.11
N ASP A 373 21.88 3.60 -1.52
CA ASP A 373 21.65 3.18 -2.91
C ASP A 373 20.29 2.50 -3.07
N PRO A 374 19.35 3.08 -3.86
CA PRO A 374 18.04 2.47 -4.06
C PRO A 374 18.06 1.22 -4.95
N LEU A 375 19.18 0.93 -5.60
CA LEU A 375 19.34 -0.26 -6.45
C LEU A 375 20.00 -1.43 -5.69
N ALA A 376 20.47 -1.21 -4.47
CA ALA A 376 21.07 -2.24 -3.61
C ALA A 376 20.06 -3.33 -3.21
N ALA A 377 20.57 -4.42 -2.64
CA ALA A 377 19.72 -5.49 -2.09
C ALA A 377 18.88 -5.02 -0.92
N ASP A 378 17.62 -5.47 -0.85
CA ASP A 378 16.74 -5.20 0.29
C ASP A 378 17.18 -6.04 1.51
N PRO A 379 17.57 -5.42 2.62
CA PRO A 379 18.07 -6.14 3.80
C PRO A 379 16.99 -6.98 4.51
N LEU A 380 15.69 -6.71 4.28
CA LEU A 380 14.61 -7.47 4.91
C LEU A 380 14.41 -8.85 4.27
N CYS A 381 14.98 -9.12 3.11
CA CYS A 381 14.79 -10.38 2.41
C CYS A 381 15.72 -11.47 2.94
N PRO A 382 15.22 -12.59 3.53
CA PRO A 382 16.05 -13.70 3.94
C PRO A 382 16.40 -14.66 2.79
N TYR A 383 15.71 -14.56 1.66
CA TYR A 383 15.88 -15.46 0.53
C TYR A 383 17.26 -15.33 -0.09
N GLU A 384 17.90 -16.46 -0.31
CA GLU A 384 19.17 -16.54 -1.04
C GLU A 384 18.94 -17.15 -2.41
N PRO A 385 19.22 -16.39 -3.49
CA PRO A 385 19.04 -16.87 -4.84
C PRO A 385 19.96 -18.05 -5.19
N ASP A 386 19.55 -18.90 -6.13
CA ASP A 386 20.36 -20.02 -6.60
C ASP A 386 21.71 -19.54 -7.16
N GLY A 387 22.79 -20.11 -6.68
CA GLY A 387 24.16 -19.76 -7.09
C GLY A 387 24.69 -18.45 -6.53
N TRP A 388 23.98 -17.82 -5.59
CA TRP A 388 24.49 -16.66 -4.85
C TRP A 388 25.58 -17.07 -3.88
N ASP A 389 26.81 -16.60 -4.09
CA ASP A 389 28.00 -16.94 -3.28
C ASP A 389 28.38 -15.90 -2.22
N GLY A 390 27.52 -14.86 -2.06
CA GLY A 390 27.73 -13.81 -1.08
C GLY A 390 28.71 -12.71 -1.50
N ASP A 391 29.41 -12.86 -2.60
CA ASP A 391 30.43 -11.91 -3.09
C ASP A 391 29.89 -10.80 -3.98
N GLY A 392 28.80 -10.17 -3.57
CA GLY A 392 28.28 -8.93 -4.20
C GLY A 392 28.58 -7.73 -3.33
N ALA A 393 29.71 -7.09 -3.57
CA ALA A 393 30.22 -5.84 -3.03
C ALA A 393 29.31 -5.12 -2.00
N THR A 394 29.61 -5.29 -0.73
CA THR A 394 29.45 -4.19 0.23
C THR A 394 30.37 -3.10 -0.28
N GLY A 395 29.79 -2.08 -0.95
CA GLY A 395 30.56 -0.89 -1.28
C GLY A 395 31.20 -0.38 0.01
N ASP A 396 32.51 -0.29 0.00
CA ASP A 396 33.27 0.34 1.07
C ASP A 396 32.64 1.71 1.34
N LEU A 397 32.00 1.84 2.49
CA LEU A 397 31.59 3.13 3.01
C LEU A 397 32.90 3.89 3.33
N VAL A 398 33.39 4.64 2.35
CA VAL A 398 34.38 5.68 2.61
C VAL A 398 33.63 6.75 3.40
N ALA A 399 33.87 6.79 4.70
CA ALA A 399 33.56 7.93 5.52
C ALA A 399 34.51 9.06 5.07
N ASP A 400 33.99 10.01 4.32
CA ASP A 400 34.63 11.30 4.17
C ASP A 400 34.29 12.14 5.42
N ASP A 401 35.37 12.60 6.08
CA ASP A 401 35.42 13.45 7.27
C ASP A 401 34.73 14.83 7.07
#